data_f2710fe5f83a22935ac2357cc86242e3
#
_entry.id   f2710fe5f83a22935ac2357cc86242e3
#
_cell.length_a   1.000
_cell.length_b   1.000
_cell.length_c   1.000
_cell.angle_alpha   90.00
_cell.angle_beta   90.00
_cell.angle_gamma   90.00
#
_symmetry.space_group_name_H-M   'P 1'
#
loop_
_entity.id
_entity.type
_entity.pdbx_description
1 polymer ?
#
loop_
_entity_poly.entity_id
_entity_poly.type
_entity_poly.pdbx_seq_one_letter_code
_entity_poly.pdbx_strand_id
1 'polypeptide(L)'
;MRDSFLILLGLHPMFATLLPISLGCLLLLLKKRHLLRFFGCVSLCLGISLGATLHFRWDSFSIHFSDLPKDPSPDKLSVLFVGDSITCEGARPRGFITKIRSVLPIEHLVVCQKGATSVEILDLVEQTASRLDPAFIIAQSGINDFLNGSTQDQVFRSQAMLLEKLATKFPRSKVYLLPIHPLKLANGTISELPLHTLANFPAWWKDHSSFAQDSLVADGVHLSAHGHSDLAKAIVHKIFSENS
;
A
#
# COMPACT_ATOMS: atom_id res chain seq x y z
N MET A 1 15.33 -1.75 11.79
CA MET A 1 16.44 -2.54 12.37
C MET A 1 16.02 -3.94 12.85
N ARG A 2 14.86 -4.12 13.50
CA ARG A 2 14.44 -5.42 14.06
C ARG A 2 14.02 -6.44 12.98
N ASP A 3 13.39 -5.98 11.91
CA ASP A 3 12.95 -6.86 10.81
C ASP A 3 14.10 -7.32 9.91
N SER A 4 15.17 -6.50 9.81
CA SER A 4 16.41 -6.88 9.14
C SER A 4 17.13 -8.04 9.82
N PHE A 5 16.98 -8.19 11.13
CA PHE A 5 17.64 -9.26 11.90
C PHE A 5 16.98 -10.62 11.66
N LEU A 6 15.65 -10.66 11.51
CA LEU A 6 14.91 -11.90 11.20
C LEU A 6 15.17 -12.37 9.77
N ILE A 7 15.27 -11.43 8.84
CA ILE A 7 15.62 -11.72 7.43
C ILE A 7 17.07 -12.22 7.35
N LEU A 8 17.99 -11.64 8.13
CA LEU A 8 19.40 -12.04 8.16
C LEU A 8 19.60 -13.47 8.66
N LEU A 9 18.70 -13.97 9.53
CA LEU A 9 18.70 -15.34 10.03
C LEU A 9 17.99 -16.35 9.09
N GLY A 10 17.42 -15.89 7.96
CA GLY A 10 16.68 -16.75 7.03
C GLY A 10 15.40 -17.36 7.63
N LEU A 11 14.92 -16.83 8.76
CA LEU A 11 13.74 -17.32 9.45
C LEU A 11 12.50 -16.58 8.93
N HIS A 12 11.60 -17.31 8.27
CA HIS A 12 10.28 -16.77 7.92
C HIS A 12 9.55 -16.36 9.21
N PRO A 13 8.82 -15.21 9.26
CA PRO A 13 8.12 -14.76 10.46
C PRO A 13 7.16 -15.80 11.06
N MET A 14 6.66 -16.75 10.27
CA MET A 14 5.91 -17.91 10.78
C MET A 14 6.71 -18.75 11.78
N PHE A 15 8.02 -18.91 11.61
CA PHE A 15 8.85 -19.70 12.55
C PHE A 15 9.03 -18.98 13.89
N ALA A 16 9.10 -17.66 13.89
CA ALA A 16 9.20 -16.87 15.12
C ALA A 16 7.94 -16.98 16.00
N THR A 17 6.79 -17.28 15.41
CA THR A 17 5.52 -17.45 16.12
C THR A 17 5.21 -18.90 16.46
N LEU A 18 5.59 -19.84 15.60
CA LEU A 18 5.35 -21.28 15.82
C LEU A 18 6.17 -21.85 16.98
N LEU A 19 7.38 -21.34 17.18
CA LEU A 19 8.29 -21.86 18.22
C LEU A 19 7.76 -21.61 19.65
N PRO A 20 7.31 -20.41 20.05
CA PRO A 20 6.69 -20.19 21.36
C PRO A 20 5.36 -20.95 21.54
N ILE A 21 4.56 -21.06 20.46
CA ILE A 21 3.29 -21.78 20.50
C ILE A 21 3.51 -23.27 20.74
N SER A 22 4.42 -23.89 19.99
CA SER A 22 4.76 -25.30 20.15
C SER A 22 5.39 -25.61 21.52
N LEU A 23 6.26 -24.73 22.03
CA LEU A 23 6.80 -24.85 23.37
C LEU A 23 5.72 -24.71 24.43
N GLY A 24 4.78 -23.76 24.27
CA GLY A 24 3.63 -23.58 25.16
C GLY A 24 2.75 -24.82 25.21
N CYS A 25 2.41 -25.40 24.07
CA CYS A 25 1.64 -26.63 23.96
C CYS A 25 2.38 -27.81 24.63
N LEU A 26 3.67 -27.96 24.41
CA LEU A 26 4.49 -29.00 25.05
C LEU A 26 4.49 -28.88 26.58
N LEU A 27 4.66 -27.66 27.11
CA LEU A 27 4.65 -27.40 28.56
C LEU A 27 3.29 -27.67 29.19
N LEU A 28 2.18 -27.44 28.47
CA LEU A 28 0.82 -27.76 28.93
C LEU A 28 0.55 -29.24 29.03
N LEU A 29 1.22 -30.08 28.22
CA LEU A 29 1.08 -31.53 28.21
C LEU A 29 1.81 -32.20 29.38
N LEU A 30 2.73 -31.50 30.02
CA LEU A 30 3.48 -32.04 31.17
C LEU A 30 2.61 -32.11 32.42
N LYS A 31 2.23 -33.34 32.81
CA LYS A 31 1.20 -33.64 33.83
C LYS A 31 1.50 -33.24 35.29
N LYS A 32 2.71 -32.80 35.66
CA LYS A 32 3.12 -32.89 37.08
C LYS A 32 3.38 -31.57 37.83
N ARG A 33 3.31 -30.37 37.26
CA ARG A 33 3.58 -29.14 38.05
C ARG A 33 2.73 -27.95 37.56
N HIS A 34 1.98 -27.33 38.48
CA HIS A 34 1.18 -26.14 38.22
C HIS A 34 2.01 -24.99 37.63
N LEU A 35 3.27 -24.86 38.05
CA LEU A 35 4.19 -23.85 37.56
C LEU A 35 4.52 -24.01 36.06
N LEU A 36 4.73 -25.26 35.61
CA LEU A 36 5.00 -25.54 34.18
C LEU A 36 3.79 -25.24 33.31
N ARG A 37 2.56 -25.48 33.79
CA ARG A 37 1.32 -25.12 33.11
C ARG A 37 1.16 -23.61 33.00
N PHE A 38 1.48 -22.87 34.07
CA PHE A 38 1.46 -21.42 34.07
C PHE A 38 2.43 -20.85 33.01
N PHE A 39 3.67 -21.31 32.99
CA PHE A 39 4.65 -20.90 31.96
C PHE A 39 4.21 -21.31 30.55
N GLY A 40 3.58 -22.48 30.39
CA GLY A 40 3.00 -22.92 29.12
C GLY A 40 1.92 -21.97 28.62
N CYS A 41 1.00 -21.57 29.49
CA CYS A 41 -0.04 -20.57 29.14
C CYS A 41 0.54 -19.22 28.78
N VAL A 42 1.51 -18.72 29.57
CA VAL A 42 2.17 -17.45 29.30
C VAL A 42 2.92 -17.49 27.95
N SER A 43 3.65 -18.56 27.67
CA SER A 43 4.36 -18.74 26.40
C SER A 43 3.38 -18.81 25.22
N LEU A 44 2.26 -19.49 25.36
CA LEU A 44 1.21 -19.58 24.35
C LEU A 44 0.59 -18.20 24.07
N CYS A 45 0.22 -17.47 25.13
CA CYS A 45 -0.34 -16.12 24.99
C CYS A 45 0.64 -15.14 24.35
N LEU A 46 1.93 -15.18 24.76
CA LEU A 46 2.98 -14.35 24.14
C LEU A 46 3.19 -14.71 22.66
N GLY A 47 3.17 -16.00 22.32
CA GLY A 47 3.27 -16.46 20.94
C GLY A 47 2.13 -16.00 20.06
N ILE A 48 0.89 -16.10 20.57
CA ILE A 48 -0.31 -15.61 19.86
C ILE A 48 -0.27 -14.09 19.70
N SER A 49 0.05 -13.35 20.77
CA SER A 49 0.15 -11.89 20.72
C SER A 49 1.26 -11.42 19.77
N LEU A 50 2.42 -12.03 19.83
CA LEU A 50 3.52 -11.74 18.93
C LEU A 50 3.16 -12.08 17.47
N GLY A 51 2.50 -13.22 17.25
CA GLY A 51 2.02 -13.67 15.95
C GLY A 51 1.02 -12.70 15.36
N ALA A 52 0.03 -12.28 16.14
CA ALA A 52 -0.96 -11.30 15.71
C ALA A 52 -0.32 -9.96 15.38
N THR A 53 0.63 -9.48 16.21
CA THR A 53 1.32 -8.21 15.98
C THR A 53 2.22 -8.27 14.74
N LEU A 54 2.95 -9.37 14.54
CA LEU A 54 3.82 -9.54 13.37
C LEU A 54 2.98 -9.73 12.09
N HIS A 55 1.89 -10.48 12.15
CA HIS A 55 1.00 -10.68 11.02
C HIS A 55 0.32 -9.37 10.61
N PHE A 56 -0.20 -8.61 11.59
CA PHE A 56 -0.80 -7.30 11.36
C PHE A 56 0.21 -6.32 10.75
N ARG A 57 1.45 -6.24 11.28
CA ARG A 57 2.50 -5.40 10.70
C ARG A 57 2.96 -5.87 9.32
N TRP A 58 3.07 -7.18 9.11
CA TRP A 58 3.47 -7.74 7.82
C TRP A 58 2.44 -7.51 6.74
N ASP A 59 1.14 -7.64 7.06
CA ASP A 59 0.05 -7.31 6.13
C ASP A 59 -0.07 -5.80 5.88
N SER A 60 0.43 -4.96 6.81
CA SER A 60 0.39 -3.51 6.68
C SER A 60 1.49 -2.96 5.79
N PHE A 61 2.64 -3.64 5.72
CA PHE A 61 3.78 -3.22 4.93
C PHE A 61 3.98 -4.20 3.77
N SER A 62 3.74 -3.74 2.56
CA SER A 62 3.95 -4.54 1.37
C SER A 62 4.86 -3.78 0.40
N ILE A 63 6.15 -4.13 0.39
CA ILE A 63 7.01 -3.84 -0.75
C ILE A 63 6.87 -5.05 -1.65
N HIS A 64 6.06 -4.95 -2.69
CA HIS A 64 6.02 -5.97 -3.72
C HIS A 64 7.16 -5.70 -4.71
N PHE A 65 8.29 -6.32 -4.47
CA PHE A 65 9.28 -6.52 -5.51
C PHE A 65 8.68 -7.55 -6.49
N SER A 66 7.95 -7.08 -7.49
CA SER A 66 7.78 -7.90 -8.68
C SER A 66 9.20 -8.06 -9.23
N ASP A 67 9.55 -9.27 -9.65
CA ASP A 67 10.85 -9.60 -10.22
C ASP A 67 11.29 -8.48 -11.17
N LEU A 68 12.03 -7.51 -10.63
CA LEU A 68 12.68 -6.51 -11.44
C LEU A 68 13.74 -7.28 -12.20
N PRO A 69 13.66 -7.41 -13.52
CA PRO A 69 14.74 -8.01 -14.27
C PRO A 69 15.99 -7.22 -13.98
N LYS A 70 17.11 -7.90 -13.87
CA LYS A 70 18.41 -7.27 -13.60
C LYS A 70 18.76 -6.21 -14.65
N ASP A 71 18.19 -6.36 -15.85
CA ASP A 71 18.28 -5.39 -16.94
C ASP A 71 16.86 -5.07 -17.44
N PRO A 72 16.44 -3.79 -17.41
CA PRO A 72 15.14 -3.38 -17.91
C PRO A 72 15.05 -3.73 -19.41
N SER A 73 13.98 -4.40 -19.78
CA SER A 73 13.71 -4.65 -21.19
C SER A 73 13.44 -3.31 -21.89
N PRO A 74 14.15 -2.97 -22.97
CA PRO A 74 13.97 -1.69 -23.68
C PRO A 74 12.53 -1.49 -24.20
N ASP A 75 11.77 -2.58 -24.32
CA ASP A 75 10.41 -2.57 -24.84
C ASP A 75 9.33 -2.44 -23.75
N LYS A 76 9.72 -2.36 -22.47
CA LYS A 76 8.78 -2.25 -21.35
C LYS A 76 8.87 -0.91 -20.64
N LEU A 77 7.72 -0.33 -20.38
CA LEU A 77 7.64 0.87 -19.55
C LEU A 77 7.87 0.54 -18.07
N SER A 78 8.82 1.22 -17.44
CA SER A 78 9.07 1.07 -16.00
C SER A 78 8.17 2.00 -15.20
N VAL A 79 7.39 1.45 -14.27
CA VAL A 79 6.42 2.19 -13.47
C VAL A 79 6.61 1.92 -11.97
N LEU A 80 6.73 2.97 -11.19
CA LEU A 80 6.71 2.91 -9.74
C LEU A 80 5.33 3.33 -9.22
N PHE A 81 4.67 2.46 -8.49
CA PHE A 81 3.44 2.77 -7.76
C PHE A 81 3.77 3.01 -6.29
N VAL A 82 3.37 4.17 -5.77
CA VAL A 82 3.63 4.58 -4.40
C VAL A 82 2.32 4.96 -3.72
N GLY A 83 2.06 4.47 -2.51
CA GLY A 83 0.85 4.91 -1.81
C GLY A 83 0.47 4.10 -0.57
N ASP A 84 -0.80 4.26 -0.20
CA ASP A 84 -1.42 3.66 0.96
C ASP A 84 -2.11 2.31 0.65
N SER A 85 -3.17 1.98 1.39
CA SER A 85 -3.94 0.74 1.22
C SER A 85 -4.53 0.57 -0.18
N ILE A 86 -4.94 1.65 -0.84
CA ILE A 86 -5.52 1.60 -2.20
C ILE A 86 -4.46 1.12 -3.19
N THR A 87 -3.23 1.61 -3.06
CA THR A 87 -2.10 1.15 -3.86
C THR A 87 -1.75 -0.30 -3.56
N CYS A 88 -1.71 -0.69 -2.28
CA CYS A 88 -1.47 -2.09 -1.88
C CYS A 88 -2.53 -3.04 -2.44
N GLU A 89 -3.80 -2.65 -2.39
CA GLU A 89 -4.90 -3.43 -2.96
C GLU A 89 -4.88 -3.43 -4.48
N GLY A 90 -4.38 -2.36 -5.08
CA GLY A 90 -4.12 -2.27 -6.50
C GLY A 90 -3.19 -3.36 -7.04
N ALA A 91 -2.25 -3.82 -6.24
CA ALA A 91 -1.32 -4.90 -6.58
C ALA A 91 -1.92 -6.32 -6.43
N ARG A 92 -3.08 -6.45 -5.76
CA ARG A 92 -3.75 -7.74 -5.56
C ARG A 92 -4.46 -8.22 -6.83
N PRO A 93 -4.85 -9.51 -6.90
CA PRO A 93 -5.73 -9.99 -7.97
C PRO A 93 -6.99 -9.12 -8.09
N ARG A 94 -7.33 -8.67 -9.30
CA ARG A 94 -8.40 -7.72 -9.65
C ARG A 94 -8.13 -6.25 -9.27
N GLY A 95 -6.99 -5.92 -8.66
CA GLY A 95 -6.58 -4.55 -8.41
C GLY A 95 -6.16 -3.81 -9.69
N PHE A 96 -6.09 -2.47 -9.62
CA PHE A 96 -5.83 -1.64 -10.79
C PHE A 96 -4.44 -1.88 -11.40
N ILE A 97 -3.40 -2.12 -10.59
CA ILE A 97 -2.04 -2.39 -11.07
C ILE A 97 -2.01 -3.71 -11.86
N THR A 98 -2.67 -4.76 -11.33
CA THR A 98 -2.78 -6.05 -12.03
C THR A 98 -3.54 -5.92 -13.35
N LYS A 99 -4.58 -5.07 -13.39
CA LYS A 99 -5.33 -4.79 -14.63
C LYS A 99 -4.48 -4.02 -15.66
N ILE A 100 -3.71 -3.03 -15.23
CA ILE A 100 -2.77 -2.31 -16.10
C ILE A 100 -1.78 -3.28 -16.74
N ARG A 101 -1.18 -4.17 -15.94
CA ARG A 101 -0.26 -5.20 -16.43
C ARG A 101 -0.87 -6.17 -17.45
N SER A 102 -2.16 -6.40 -17.38
CA SER A 102 -2.83 -7.29 -18.34
C SER A 102 -2.99 -6.67 -19.73
N VAL A 103 -2.85 -5.36 -19.86
CA VAL A 103 -3.05 -4.62 -21.12
C VAL A 103 -1.82 -3.86 -21.60
N LEU A 104 -0.86 -3.61 -20.70
CA LEU A 104 0.39 -2.90 -21.01
C LEU A 104 1.61 -3.75 -20.62
N PRO A 105 2.64 -3.80 -21.46
CA PRO A 105 3.92 -4.42 -21.14
C PRO A 105 4.71 -3.50 -20.19
N ILE A 106 4.31 -3.45 -18.91
CA ILE A 106 5.01 -2.66 -17.90
C ILE A 106 5.89 -3.54 -17.00
N GLU A 107 7.05 -3.00 -16.64
CA GLU A 107 7.81 -3.42 -15.47
C GLU A 107 7.41 -2.49 -14.31
N HIS A 108 7.13 -3.03 -13.15
CA HIS A 108 6.61 -2.21 -12.07
C HIS A 108 7.20 -2.59 -10.72
N LEU A 109 7.31 -1.58 -9.87
CA LEU A 109 7.55 -1.71 -8.45
C LEU A 109 6.36 -1.10 -7.70
N VAL A 110 5.97 -1.71 -6.60
CA VAL A 110 4.93 -1.19 -5.70
C VAL A 110 5.55 -0.93 -4.34
N VAL A 111 5.48 0.31 -3.89
CA VAL A 111 5.89 0.75 -2.56
C VAL A 111 4.66 1.28 -1.86
N CYS A 112 4.12 0.50 -0.92
CA CYS A 112 2.87 0.87 -0.28
C CYS A 112 2.82 0.41 1.17
N GLN A 113 2.02 1.13 1.98
CA GLN A 113 1.68 0.73 3.34
C GLN A 113 0.21 1.03 3.62
N LYS A 114 -0.52 0.04 4.10
CA LYS A 114 -1.92 0.21 4.48
C LYS A 114 -2.07 1.19 5.64
N GLY A 115 -3.02 2.10 5.51
CA GLY A 115 -3.28 3.14 6.51
C GLY A 115 -2.23 4.24 6.56
N ALA A 116 -1.23 4.26 5.67
CA ALA A 116 -0.19 5.26 5.69
C ALA A 116 -0.72 6.65 5.34
N THR A 117 -0.29 7.62 6.11
CA THR A 117 -0.41 9.06 5.82
C THR A 117 0.60 9.48 4.75
N SER A 118 0.44 10.67 4.20
CA SER A 118 1.39 11.22 3.21
C SER A 118 2.82 11.30 3.75
N VAL A 119 3.00 11.57 5.04
CA VAL A 119 4.33 11.62 5.69
C VAL A 119 4.94 10.23 5.78
N GLU A 120 4.16 9.22 6.17
CA GLU A 120 4.65 7.84 6.21
C GLU A 120 4.98 7.29 4.83
N ILE A 121 4.21 7.69 3.80
CA ILE A 121 4.54 7.37 2.40
C ILE A 121 5.86 8.03 1.98
N LEU A 122 6.12 9.26 2.41
CA LEU A 122 7.38 9.95 2.17
C LEU A 122 8.56 9.15 2.74
N ASP A 123 8.43 8.66 3.99
CA ASP A 123 9.46 7.82 4.62
C ASP A 123 9.71 6.52 3.85
N LEU A 124 8.65 5.89 3.31
CA LEU A 124 8.77 4.72 2.45
C LEU A 124 9.55 5.03 1.16
N VAL A 125 9.26 6.17 0.53
CA VAL A 125 9.97 6.62 -0.67
C VAL A 125 11.45 6.83 -0.36
N GLU A 126 11.80 7.37 0.81
CA GLU A 126 13.19 7.54 1.23
C GLU A 126 13.96 6.23 1.33
N GLN A 127 13.30 5.20 1.84
CA GLN A 127 13.88 3.86 1.99
C GLN A 127 13.97 3.08 0.67
N THR A 128 13.27 3.53 -0.37
CA THR A 128 13.26 2.87 -1.69
C THR A 128 14.62 3.02 -2.36
N ALA A 129 15.14 1.93 -2.92
CA ALA A 129 16.47 1.92 -3.54
C ALA A 129 16.60 2.93 -4.68
N SER A 130 17.67 3.74 -4.65
CA SER A 130 17.95 4.76 -5.65
C SER A 130 18.33 4.22 -7.05
N ARG A 131 18.47 2.89 -7.18
CA ARG A 131 18.83 2.24 -8.45
C ARG A 131 17.63 2.09 -9.40
N LEU A 132 16.43 2.40 -8.93
CA LEU A 132 15.26 2.44 -9.80
C LEU A 132 15.31 3.69 -10.65
N ASP A 133 15.00 3.54 -11.92
CA ASP A 133 14.84 4.64 -12.87
C ASP A 133 13.50 4.49 -13.58
N PRO A 134 12.39 4.71 -12.85
CA PRO A 134 11.07 4.53 -13.43
C PRO A 134 10.79 5.64 -14.45
N ALA A 135 10.20 5.28 -15.60
CA ALA A 135 9.71 6.26 -16.55
C ALA A 135 8.51 7.04 -15.97
N PHE A 136 7.67 6.34 -15.21
CA PHE A 136 6.47 6.90 -14.58
C PHE A 136 6.42 6.57 -13.10
N ILE A 137 5.92 7.51 -12.31
CA ILE A 137 5.58 7.32 -10.89
C ILE A 137 4.11 7.67 -10.72
N ILE A 138 3.33 6.71 -10.24
CA ILE A 138 1.92 6.89 -9.90
C ILE A 138 1.84 6.90 -8.38
N ALA A 139 1.64 8.07 -7.79
CA ALA A 139 1.54 8.26 -6.35
C ALA A 139 0.08 8.45 -5.92
N GLN A 140 -0.26 7.91 -4.76
CA GLN A 140 -1.57 8.09 -4.14
C GLN A 140 -1.36 8.33 -2.65
N SER A 141 -1.95 9.42 -2.12
CA SER A 141 -1.84 9.78 -0.71
C SER A 141 -2.93 10.76 -0.29
N GLY A 142 -3.11 10.95 1.02
CA GLY A 142 -3.95 11.99 1.60
C GLY A 142 -5.27 11.49 2.19
N ILE A 143 -5.78 10.33 1.81
CA ILE A 143 -7.02 9.78 2.38
C ILE A 143 -6.86 9.57 3.88
N ASN A 144 -5.79 8.90 4.30
CA ASN A 144 -5.55 8.60 5.72
C ASN A 144 -5.21 9.86 6.52
N ASP A 145 -4.60 10.86 5.90
CA ASP A 145 -4.41 12.17 6.53
C ASP A 145 -5.76 12.78 6.94
N PHE A 146 -6.75 12.79 6.03
CA PHE A 146 -8.10 13.28 6.34
C PHE A 146 -8.81 12.42 7.38
N LEU A 147 -8.75 11.10 7.26
CA LEU A 147 -9.37 10.19 8.22
C LEU A 147 -8.77 10.37 9.64
N ASN A 148 -7.51 10.77 9.73
CA ASN A 148 -6.82 11.09 10.99
C ASN A 148 -7.04 12.55 11.44
N GLY A 149 -7.90 13.32 10.77
CA GLY A 149 -8.30 14.65 11.17
C GLY A 149 -7.39 15.78 10.68
N SER A 150 -6.50 15.53 9.71
CA SER A 150 -5.70 16.59 9.11
C SER A 150 -6.58 17.58 8.35
N THR A 151 -6.22 18.86 8.44
CA THR A 151 -6.87 19.90 7.64
C THR A 151 -6.45 19.77 6.16
N GLN A 152 -7.23 20.34 5.27
CA GLN A 152 -6.90 20.37 3.83
C GLN A 152 -5.51 20.96 3.56
N ASP A 153 -5.15 22.04 4.26
CA ASP A 153 -3.84 22.67 4.09
C ASP A 153 -2.69 21.77 4.56
N GLN A 154 -2.92 20.96 5.58
CA GLN A 154 -1.92 19.99 6.05
C GLN A 154 -1.74 18.88 5.01
N VAL A 155 -2.83 18.30 4.50
CA VAL A 155 -2.76 17.29 3.44
C VAL A 155 -2.05 17.86 2.20
N PHE A 156 -2.41 19.07 1.78
CA PHE A 156 -1.80 19.74 0.66
C PHE A 156 -0.29 19.91 0.82
N ARG A 157 0.18 20.37 1.98
CA ARG A 157 1.61 20.49 2.27
C ARG A 157 2.33 19.15 2.27
N SER A 158 1.74 18.12 2.88
CA SER A 158 2.34 16.77 2.91
C SER A 158 2.43 16.17 1.50
N GLN A 159 1.44 16.40 0.66
CA GLN A 159 1.48 15.98 -0.76
C GLN A 159 2.54 16.75 -1.56
N ALA A 160 2.72 18.06 -1.29
CA ALA A 160 3.77 18.85 -1.92
C ALA A 160 5.17 18.31 -1.59
N MET A 161 5.41 18.00 -0.32
CA MET A 161 6.66 17.38 0.13
C MET A 161 6.90 16.01 -0.53
N LEU A 162 5.85 15.19 -0.66
CA LEU A 162 5.94 13.90 -1.34
C LEU A 162 6.31 14.07 -2.82
N LEU A 163 5.66 14.99 -3.53
CA LEU A 163 5.96 15.27 -4.94
C LEU A 163 7.39 15.80 -5.13
N GLU A 164 7.83 16.75 -4.30
CA GLU A 164 9.18 17.28 -4.32
C GLU A 164 10.22 16.17 -4.09
N LYS A 165 9.95 15.28 -3.13
CA LYS A 165 10.84 14.16 -2.83
C LYS A 165 10.91 13.17 -3.98
N LEU A 166 9.77 12.81 -4.59
CA LEU A 166 9.73 11.93 -5.75
C LEU A 166 10.49 12.55 -6.93
N ALA A 167 10.27 13.83 -7.23
CA ALA A 167 10.95 14.53 -8.30
C ALA A 167 12.48 14.63 -8.06
N THR A 168 12.90 14.85 -6.83
CA THR A 168 14.32 14.91 -6.46
C THR A 168 15.00 13.55 -6.56
N LYS A 169 14.33 12.50 -6.09
CA LYS A 169 14.89 11.15 -6.05
C LYS A 169 14.89 10.49 -7.43
N PHE A 170 13.91 10.81 -8.27
CA PHE A 170 13.72 10.24 -9.61
C PHE A 170 13.59 11.35 -10.66
N PRO A 171 14.66 12.11 -10.93
CA PRO A 171 14.58 13.35 -11.72
C PRO A 171 14.20 13.15 -13.20
N ARG A 172 14.25 11.91 -13.70
CA ARG A 172 13.87 11.57 -15.08
C ARG A 172 12.45 11.02 -15.19
N SER A 173 11.77 10.80 -14.07
CA SER A 173 10.44 10.22 -14.02
C SER A 173 9.35 11.27 -14.22
N LYS A 174 8.31 10.91 -14.95
CA LYS A 174 7.04 11.67 -14.93
C LYS A 174 6.25 11.25 -13.69
N VAL A 175 6.01 12.20 -12.77
CA VAL A 175 5.30 11.93 -11.52
C VAL A 175 3.84 12.35 -11.64
N TYR A 176 2.92 11.43 -11.36
CA TYR A 176 1.50 11.65 -11.25
C TYR A 176 1.03 11.41 -9.84
N LEU A 177 0.41 12.42 -9.23
CA LEU A 177 -0.32 12.26 -7.99
C LEU A 177 -1.80 12.06 -8.33
N LEU A 178 -2.34 10.91 -7.94
CA LEU A 178 -3.75 10.60 -8.10
C LEU A 178 -4.58 11.48 -7.17
N PRO A 179 -5.70 12.03 -7.65
CA PRO A 179 -6.61 12.76 -6.80
C PRO A 179 -7.29 11.82 -5.81
N ILE A 180 -7.60 12.35 -4.63
CA ILE A 180 -8.38 11.63 -3.62
C ILE A 180 -9.80 11.48 -4.14
N HIS A 181 -10.28 10.26 -4.27
CA HIS A 181 -11.65 9.98 -4.70
C HIS A 181 -12.66 10.27 -3.58
N PRO A 182 -13.94 10.48 -3.91
CA PRO A 182 -14.99 10.69 -2.92
C PRO A 182 -15.09 9.52 -1.94
N LEU A 183 -15.38 9.81 -0.68
CA LEU A 183 -15.56 8.82 0.37
C LEU A 183 -17.05 8.71 0.72
N LYS A 184 -17.50 7.50 1.05
CA LYS A 184 -18.85 7.29 1.60
C LYS A 184 -18.77 7.30 3.11
N LEU A 185 -19.39 8.29 3.74
CA LEU A 185 -19.42 8.42 5.19
C LEU A 185 -20.39 7.40 5.83
N ALA A 186 -20.25 7.18 7.13
CA ALA A 186 -21.07 6.23 7.88
C ALA A 186 -22.58 6.51 7.81
N ASN A 187 -22.99 7.77 7.60
CA ASN A 187 -24.37 8.17 7.40
C ASN A 187 -24.87 7.95 5.93
N GLY A 188 -24.04 7.36 5.07
CA GLY A 188 -24.33 7.10 3.67
C GLY A 188 -24.16 8.30 2.75
N THR A 189 -23.84 9.49 3.26
CA THR A 189 -23.53 10.66 2.41
C THR A 189 -22.16 10.48 1.78
N ILE A 190 -22.02 11.04 0.57
CA ILE A 190 -20.75 11.08 -0.13
C ILE A 190 -20.09 12.40 0.22
N SER A 191 -18.92 12.32 0.84
CA SER A 191 -18.09 13.48 1.04
C SER A 191 -17.23 13.66 -0.20
N GLU A 192 -17.58 14.64 -1.02
CA GLU A 192 -16.59 15.22 -1.89
C GLU A 192 -15.65 16.02 -0.99
N LEU A 193 -14.54 15.39 -0.62
CA LEU A 193 -13.47 16.13 0.03
C LEU A 193 -13.11 17.30 -0.89
N PRO A 194 -12.93 18.51 -0.34
CA PRO A 194 -12.60 19.68 -1.18
C PRO A 194 -11.29 19.39 -1.90
N LEU A 195 -11.43 19.05 -3.17
CA LEU A 195 -10.41 18.41 -4.01
C LEU A 195 -9.46 19.42 -4.65
N HIS A 196 -9.09 20.47 -3.97
CA HIS A 196 -7.89 21.23 -4.30
C HIS A 196 -6.67 20.43 -3.84
N THR A 197 -6.50 19.26 -4.43
CA THR A 197 -5.28 18.48 -4.26
C THR A 197 -4.26 18.93 -5.29
N LEU A 198 -2.98 18.75 -4.97
CA LEU A 198 -1.88 18.92 -5.94
C LEU A 198 -1.92 17.86 -7.05
N ALA A 199 -3.03 17.13 -7.15
CA ALA A 199 -3.20 16.11 -8.15
C ALA A 199 -3.02 16.69 -9.56
N ASN A 200 -2.03 16.20 -10.25
CA ASN A 200 -1.79 16.48 -11.66
C ASN A 200 -2.37 15.39 -12.56
N PHE A 201 -3.26 14.57 -12.01
CA PHE A 201 -3.98 13.51 -12.69
C PHE A 201 -5.48 13.86 -12.73
N PRO A 202 -6.20 13.57 -13.85
CA PRO A 202 -7.62 13.89 -13.95
C PRO A 202 -8.44 13.09 -12.92
N ALA A 203 -9.55 13.70 -12.47
CA ALA A 203 -10.49 13.03 -11.57
C ALA A 203 -11.25 11.96 -12.35
N TRP A 204 -10.76 10.74 -12.28
CA TRP A 204 -11.20 9.58 -13.07
C TRP A 204 -12.63 9.08 -12.73
N TRP A 205 -13.23 9.58 -11.66
CA TRP A 205 -14.60 9.23 -11.24
C TRP A 205 -15.66 10.22 -11.69
N LYS A 206 -15.31 11.38 -12.24
CA LYS A 206 -16.27 12.46 -12.55
C LYS A 206 -17.33 12.08 -13.56
N ASP A 207 -17.03 11.17 -14.46
CA ASP A 207 -17.95 10.72 -15.51
C ASP A 207 -18.89 9.60 -15.01
N HIS A 208 -18.79 9.18 -13.76
CA HIS A 208 -19.55 8.08 -13.18
C HIS A 208 -20.56 8.62 -12.15
N SER A 209 -21.80 8.84 -12.55
CA SER A 209 -22.90 9.29 -11.67
C SER A 209 -23.20 8.32 -10.51
N SER A 210 -22.78 7.05 -10.62
CA SER A 210 -22.95 6.00 -9.61
C SER A 210 -21.64 5.65 -8.87
N PHE A 211 -20.58 6.46 -8.98
CA PHE A 211 -19.25 6.12 -8.47
C PHE A 211 -19.29 5.55 -7.04
N ALA A 212 -20.00 6.19 -6.14
CA ALA A 212 -20.01 5.78 -4.74
C ALA A 212 -20.78 4.50 -4.45
N GLN A 213 -21.68 4.09 -5.37
CA GLN A 213 -22.45 2.84 -5.22
C GLN A 213 -21.68 1.65 -5.76
N ASP A 214 -21.03 1.81 -6.91
CA ASP A 214 -20.44 0.72 -7.67
C ASP A 214 -18.93 0.62 -7.50
N SER A 215 -18.26 1.74 -7.24
CA SER A 215 -16.80 1.83 -7.23
C SER A 215 -16.15 1.72 -5.86
N LEU A 216 -16.94 1.82 -4.76
CA LEU A 216 -16.46 1.64 -3.39
C LEU A 216 -16.95 0.32 -2.79
N VAL A 217 -16.13 -0.26 -1.88
CA VAL A 217 -16.59 -1.37 -1.02
C VAL A 217 -17.41 -0.83 0.16
N ALA A 218 -17.91 -1.73 1.01
CA ALA A 218 -18.82 -1.39 2.10
C ALA A 218 -18.26 -0.40 3.13
N ASP A 219 -16.94 -0.31 3.28
CA ASP A 219 -16.29 0.64 4.20
C ASP A 219 -16.33 2.09 3.70
N GLY A 220 -16.70 2.31 2.45
CA GLY A 220 -16.81 3.63 1.83
C GLY A 220 -15.49 4.32 1.51
N VAL A 221 -14.36 3.63 1.67
CA VAL A 221 -13.00 4.17 1.47
C VAL A 221 -12.29 3.42 0.35
N HIS A 222 -12.27 2.10 0.40
CA HIS A 222 -11.53 1.29 -0.56
C HIS A 222 -12.31 1.06 -1.85
N LEU A 223 -11.56 0.87 -2.94
CA LEU A 223 -12.14 0.64 -4.26
C LEU A 223 -12.66 -0.78 -4.39
N SER A 224 -13.85 -0.92 -4.99
CA SER A 224 -14.37 -2.20 -5.46
C SER A 224 -13.61 -2.70 -6.70
N ALA A 225 -13.90 -3.91 -7.15
CA ALA A 225 -13.33 -4.41 -8.40
C ALA A 225 -13.68 -3.53 -9.61
N HIS A 226 -14.83 -2.84 -9.57
CA HIS A 226 -15.25 -1.86 -10.57
C HIS A 226 -14.42 -0.58 -10.48
N GLY A 227 -14.30 0.01 -9.28
CA GLY A 227 -13.46 1.20 -9.05
C GLY A 227 -12.00 0.99 -9.43
N HIS A 228 -11.44 -0.17 -9.11
CA HIS A 228 -10.11 -0.54 -9.59
C HIS A 228 -10.03 -0.64 -11.12
N SER A 229 -11.09 -1.06 -11.79
CA SER A 229 -11.13 -1.12 -13.25
C SER A 229 -11.11 0.25 -13.89
N ASP A 230 -11.88 1.18 -13.34
CA ASP A 230 -11.97 2.52 -13.88
C ASP A 230 -10.69 3.32 -13.63
N LEU A 231 -10.08 3.17 -12.44
CA LEU A 231 -8.77 3.74 -12.17
C LEU A 231 -7.70 3.18 -13.13
N ALA A 232 -7.71 1.87 -13.40
CA ALA A 232 -6.78 1.26 -14.34
C ALA A 232 -6.94 1.85 -15.75
N LYS A 233 -8.17 1.99 -16.26
CA LYS A 233 -8.43 2.58 -17.58
C LYS A 233 -7.92 4.02 -17.64
N ALA A 234 -8.19 4.82 -16.61
CA ALA A 234 -7.74 6.20 -16.55
C ALA A 234 -6.21 6.33 -16.58
N ILE A 235 -5.50 5.49 -15.81
CA ILE A 235 -4.03 5.47 -15.80
C ILE A 235 -3.48 5.05 -17.17
N VAL A 236 -4.02 3.98 -17.75
CA VAL A 236 -3.62 3.52 -19.08
C VAL A 236 -3.82 4.61 -20.14
N HIS A 237 -5.00 5.25 -20.16
CA HIS A 237 -5.28 6.34 -21.08
C HIS A 237 -4.29 7.52 -20.92
N LYS A 238 -3.98 7.91 -19.67
CA LYS A 238 -3.04 8.99 -19.40
C LYS A 238 -1.63 8.68 -19.86
N ILE A 239 -1.13 7.48 -19.55
CA ILE A 239 0.21 7.05 -19.97
C ILE A 239 0.32 7.01 -21.50
N PHE A 240 -0.71 6.49 -22.20
CA PHE A 240 -0.71 6.43 -23.66
C PHE A 240 -0.80 7.81 -24.30
N SER A 241 -1.67 8.69 -23.83
CA SER A 241 -1.84 10.03 -24.40
C SER A 241 -0.59 10.91 -24.30
N GLU A 242 0.37 10.53 -23.46
CA GLU A 242 1.62 11.29 -23.30
C GLU A 242 2.82 10.67 -24.01
N ASN A 243 2.67 9.45 -24.53
CA ASN A 243 3.72 8.75 -25.30
C ASN A 243 3.39 8.68 -26.80
N SER A 244 2.24 9.21 -27.21
CA SER A 244 1.80 9.39 -28.61
C SER A 244 2.17 10.78 -29.12
#